data_ee22d9f0b698b895f7f3624b5dca09de
#
_entry.id   ee22d9f0b698b895f7f3624b5dca09de
#
_cell.length_a   1.000
_cell.length_b   1.000
_cell.length_c   1.000
_cell.angle_alpha   90.00
_cell.angle_beta   90.00
_cell.angle_gamma   90.00
#
_symmetry.space_group_name_H-M   'P 1'
#
loop_
_entity.id
_entity.type
_entity.pdbx_description
1 polymer ?
#
loop_
_entity_poly.entity_id
_entity_poly.type
_entity_poly.pdbx_seq_one_letter_code
_entity_poly.pdbx_strand_id
1 'polypeptide(L)'
;MTLPAAKAPTLKLEQPQDGPAVDALLDHAFGPGRYTKVSERVREVAEFRPDLSFCAWDGGRLVGCVRMTRVRIGADEAVFLGPLAVQAEVRKYGTGGLLVQRACAAAQAAGFSAVLLVGDEPYFSRFGFSAAPARDVRLPGPVDQRRVLVRALREGGGEGLAGPVGAPLP
;
A
#
# COMPACT_ATOMS: atom_id res chain seq x y z
N MET A 1 -18.17 36.40 2.01
CA MET A 1 -16.84 35.79 1.97
C MET A 1 -16.97 34.40 1.31
N THR A 2 -16.39 34.24 0.15
CA THR A 2 -16.40 32.95 -0.55
C THR A 2 -15.34 32.07 0.12
N LEU A 3 -15.77 30.88 0.61
CA LEU A 3 -14.82 29.89 1.08
C LEU A 3 -13.92 29.49 -0.12
N PRO A 4 -12.61 29.37 0.07
CA PRO A 4 -11.76 28.89 -1.01
C PRO A 4 -12.27 27.53 -1.46
N ALA A 5 -12.36 27.33 -2.76
CA ALA A 5 -12.76 26.05 -3.33
C ALA A 5 -11.83 24.96 -2.73
N ALA A 6 -12.46 23.90 -2.21
CA ALA A 6 -11.69 22.79 -1.66
C ALA A 6 -10.75 22.24 -2.75
N LYS A 7 -9.49 22.24 -2.47
CA LYS A 7 -8.45 21.82 -3.42
C LYS A 7 -8.06 20.38 -3.17
N ALA A 8 -7.82 19.61 -4.23
CA ALA A 8 -7.31 18.26 -4.13
C ALA A 8 -5.97 18.25 -3.39
N PRO A 9 -5.72 17.24 -2.52
CA PRO A 9 -4.44 17.14 -1.81
C PRO A 9 -3.24 16.99 -2.74
N THR A 10 -2.09 17.46 -2.27
CA THR A 10 -0.81 17.30 -2.96
C THR A 10 -0.13 16.02 -2.48
N LEU A 11 0.35 15.18 -3.41
CA LEU A 11 1.08 13.96 -3.08
C LEU A 11 2.59 14.23 -3.08
N LYS A 12 3.26 13.76 -2.02
CA LYS A 12 4.72 13.86 -1.87
C LYS A 12 5.27 12.57 -1.27
N LEU A 13 6.53 12.26 -1.56
CA LEU A 13 7.23 11.16 -0.89
C LEU A 13 7.20 11.34 0.63
N GLU A 14 7.00 10.24 1.35
CA GLU A 14 7.10 10.26 2.81
C GLU A 14 8.52 10.58 3.23
N GLN A 15 8.66 11.56 4.14
CA GLN A 15 9.94 11.97 4.71
C GLN A 15 10.07 11.43 6.14
N PRO A 16 11.30 11.30 6.68
CA PRO A 16 11.48 10.80 8.05
C PRO A 16 10.68 11.59 9.10
N GLN A 17 10.57 12.91 8.93
CA GLN A 17 9.81 13.76 9.87
C GLN A 17 8.30 13.55 9.79
N ASP A 18 7.79 12.89 8.76
CA ASP A 18 6.36 12.63 8.58
C ASP A 18 5.86 11.47 9.44
N GLY A 19 6.76 10.65 9.97
CA GLY A 19 6.42 9.44 10.73
C GLY A 19 5.36 9.63 11.80
N PRO A 20 5.51 10.59 12.73
CA PRO A 20 4.50 10.82 13.76
C PRO A 20 3.12 11.18 13.21
N ALA A 21 3.04 12.00 12.16
CA ALA A 21 1.78 12.37 11.53
C ALA A 21 1.13 11.16 10.81
N VAL A 22 1.93 10.34 10.16
CA VAL A 22 1.46 9.10 9.51
C VAL A 22 0.91 8.13 10.57
N ASP A 23 1.62 7.92 11.67
CA ASP A 23 1.17 7.05 12.74
C ASP A 23 -0.15 7.53 13.35
N ALA A 24 -0.30 8.85 13.56
CA ALA A 24 -1.54 9.43 14.06
C ALA A 24 -2.71 9.22 13.09
N LEU A 25 -2.47 9.37 11.79
CA LEU A 25 -3.48 9.11 10.76
C LEU A 25 -3.91 7.63 10.75
N LEU A 26 -2.95 6.72 10.84
CA LEU A 26 -3.22 5.28 10.86
C LEU A 26 -3.97 4.86 12.12
N ASP A 27 -3.60 5.40 13.29
CA ASP A 27 -4.31 5.15 14.54
C ASP A 27 -5.77 5.64 14.47
N HIS A 28 -5.99 6.80 13.88
CA HIS A 28 -7.34 7.33 13.69
C HIS A 28 -8.15 6.48 12.71
N ALA A 29 -7.55 6.06 11.59
CA ALA A 29 -8.24 5.31 10.54
C ALA A 29 -8.59 3.88 10.94
N PHE A 30 -7.71 3.19 11.66
CA PHE A 30 -7.81 1.76 11.93
C PHE A 30 -8.00 1.41 13.41
N GLY A 31 -7.74 2.37 14.30
CA GLY A 31 -7.81 2.15 15.74
C GLY A 31 -6.70 1.23 16.28
N PRO A 32 -6.76 0.87 17.58
CA PRO A 32 -5.70 0.06 18.21
C PRO A 32 -5.62 -1.37 17.67
N GLY A 33 -6.71 -1.89 17.08
CA GLY A 33 -6.74 -3.22 16.47
C GLY A 33 -5.86 -3.35 15.23
N ARG A 34 -5.30 -2.27 14.70
CA ARG A 34 -4.44 -2.33 13.52
C ARG A 34 -3.21 -3.21 13.70
N TYR A 35 -2.69 -3.30 14.91
CA TYR A 35 -1.50 -4.10 15.21
C TYR A 35 -1.74 -5.61 15.16
N THR A 36 -3.00 -6.06 15.16
CA THR A 36 -3.36 -7.48 15.03
C THR A 36 -3.60 -7.91 13.59
N LYS A 37 -3.63 -6.97 12.64
CA LYS A 37 -3.85 -7.29 11.24
C LYS A 37 -2.63 -8.00 10.64
N VAL A 38 -2.90 -8.91 9.69
CA VAL A 38 -1.85 -9.65 8.99
C VAL A 38 -0.87 -8.72 8.27
N SER A 39 -1.34 -7.56 7.78
CA SER A 39 -0.48 -6.56 7.15
C SER A 39 0.60 -6.02 8.09
N GLU A 40 0.32 -5.90 9.38
CA GLU A 40 1.33 -5.51 10.37
C GLU A 40 2.38 -6.61 10.55
N ARG A 41 1.98 -7.89 10.46
CA ARG A 41 2.93 -9.01 10.51
C ARG A 41 3.88 -8.99 9.33
N VAL A 42 3.38 -8.67 8.15
CA VAL A 42 4.22 -8.49 6.96
C VAL A 42 5.23 -7.37 7.21
N ARG A 43 4.79 -6.24 7.74
CA ARG A 43 5.64 -5.08 7.98
C ARG A 43 6.72 -5.32 9.04
N GLU A 44 6.47 -6.19 10.02
CA GLU A 44 7.46 -6.55 11.03
C GLU A 44 8.70 -7.22 10.44
N VAL A 45 8.53 -7.96 9.34
CA VAL A 45 9.61 -8.72 8.70
C VAL A 45 10.10 -8.09 7.41
N ALA A 46 9.38 -7.13 6.87
CA ALA A 46 9.66 -6.51 5.58
C ALA A 46 10.58 -5.29 5.72
N GLU A 47 11.19 -4.91 4.60
CA GLU A 47 12.02 -3.69 4.54
C GLU A 47 11.17 -2.51 4.10
N PHE A 48 11.00 -1.51 4.99
CA PHE A 48 10.28 -0.29 4.64
C PHE A 48 11.00 0.49 3.54
N ARG A 49 10.23 0.92 2.54
CA ARG A 49 10.75 1.66 1.38
C ARG A 49 10.13 3.07 1.33
N PRO A 50 10.74 4.06 2.00
CA PRO A 50 10.24 5.44 1.97
C PRO A 50 10.28 6.05 0.56
N ASP A 51 11.17 5.59 -0.29
CA ASP A 51 11.28 6.02 -1.69
C ASP A 51 10.13 5.53 -2.59
N LEU A 52 9.28 4.63 -2.06
CA LEU A 52 8.08 4.12 -2.73
C LEU A 52 6.79 4.51 -2.00
N SER A 53 6.90 5.25 -0.90
CA SER A 53 5.81 5.57 0.02
C SER A 53 5.46 7.04 -0.08
N PHE A 54 4.15 7.35 -0.03
CA PHE A 54 3.66 8.70 -0.32
C PHE A 54 2.68 9.19 0.73
N CYS A 55 2.70 10.49 0.93
CA CYS A 55 1.77 11.22 1.79
C CYS A 55 0.95 12.20 0.94
N ALA A 56 -0.30 12.37 1.30
CA ALA A 56 -1.19 13.37 0.72
C ALA A 56 -1.41 14.50 1.71
N TRP A 57 -1.19 15.73 1.27
CA TRP A 57 -1.21 16.92 2.10
C TRP A 57 -2.28 17.91 1.64
N ASP A 58 -3.06 18.39 2.58
CA ASP A 58 -3.94 19.56 2.40
C ASP A 58 -3.33 20.70 3.21
N GLY A 59 -2.58 21.57 2.51
CA GLY A 59 -1.75 22.56 3.19
C GLY A 59 -0.72 21.87 4.08
N GLY A 60 -0.68 22.24 5.36
CA GLY A 60 0.21 21.63 6.34
C GLY A 60 -0.36 20.40 7.05
N ARG A 61 -1.55 19.92 6.63
CA ARG A 61 -2.24 18.80 7.27
C ARG A 61 -2.10 17.53 6.45
N LEU A 62 -1.66 16.45 7.07
CA LEU A 62 -1.62 15.12 6.45
C LEU A 62 -3.04 14.55 6.36
N VAL A 63 -3.49 14.23 5.16
CA VAL A 63 -4.84 13.72 4.91
C VAL A 63 -4.88 12.35 4.26
N GLY A 64 -3.75 11.81 3.89
CA GLY A 64 -3.66 10.46 3.34
C GLY A 64 -2.22 9.95 3.34
N CYS A 65 -2.07 8.63 3.30
CA CYS A 65 -0.76 8.00 3.17
C CYS A 65 -0.88 6.61 2.57
N VAL A 66 0.20 6.18 1.93
CA VAL A 66 0.40 4.80 1.49
C VAL A 66 1.85 4.43 1.78
N ARG A 67 2.04 3.29 2.44
CA ARG A 67 3.39 2.75 2.70
C ARG A 67 3.64 1.52 1.86
N MET A 68 4.88 1.39 1.43
CA MET A 68 5.37 0.27 0.64
C MET A 68 6.54 -0.38 1.37
N THR A 69 6.55 -1.70 1.40
CA THR A 69 7.63 -2.48 2.02
C THR A 69 8.09 -3.56 1.06
N ARG A 70 9.40 -3.74 0.99
CA ARG A 70 9.99 -4.81 0.15
C ARG A 70 9.86 -6.13 0.86
N VAL A 71 9.32 -7.14 0.17
CA VAL A 71 9.07 -8.47 0.68
C VAL A 71 9.60 -9.51 -0.28
N ARG A 72 9.64 -10.74 0.18
CA ARG A 72 9.84 -11.93 -0.64
C ARG A 72 8.56 -12.75 -0.64
N ILE A 73 8.17 -13.25 -1.81
CA ILE A 73 7.11 -14.24 -1.97
C ILE A 73 7.78 -15.52 -2.47
N GLY A 74 7.94 -16.53 -1.59
CA GLY A 74 8.75 -17.69 -1.94
C GLY A 74 10.17 -17.26 -2.29
N ALA A 75 10.58 -17.42 -3.55
CA ALA A 75 11.89 -17.01 -4.06
C ALA A 75 11.87 -15.65 -4.77
N ASP A 76 10.68 -15.05 -5.00
CA ASP A 76 10.52 -13.86 -5.81
C ASP A 76 10.48 -12.58 -4.95
N GLU A 77 11.10 -11.51 -5.44
CA GLU A 77 10.98 -10.19 -4.84
C GLU A 77 9.64 -9.55 -5.24
N ALA A 78 9.04 -8.83 -4.29
CA ALA A 78 7.84 -8.05 -4.53
C ALA A 78 7.77 -6.88 -3.55
N VAL A 79 6.76 -6.04 -3.72
CA VAL A 79 6.47 -4.95 -2.80
C VAL A 79 5.08 -5.18 -2.20
N PHE A 80 4.98 -5.04 -0.90
CA PHE A 80 3.70 -5.05 -0.19
C PHE A 80 3.20 -3.62 -0.01
N LEU A 81 1.99 -3.35 -0.51
CA LEU A 81 1.32 -2.06 -0.38
C LEU A 81 0.39 -2.10 0.85
N GLY A 82 0.68 -1.25 1.78
CA GLY A 82 -0.12 -1.07 3.00
C GLY A 82 0.75 -0.62 4.18
N PRO A 83 0.16 0.10 5.10
CA PRO A 83 -1.22 0.56 5.09
C PRO A 83 -1.51 1.68 4.10
N LEU A 84 -2.76 1.77 3.69
CA LEU A 84 -3.33 2.87 2.91
C LEU A 84 -4.43 3.50 3.75
N ALA A 85 -4.34 4.79 4.01
CA ALA A 85 -5.36 5.52 4.75
C ALA A 85 -5.61 6.88 4.13
N VAL A 86 -6.87 7.30 4.09
CA VAL A 86 -7.30 8.59 3.54
C VAL A 86 -8.41 9.14 4.42
N GLN A 87 -8.28 10.40 4.83
CA GLN A 87 -9.33 11.10 5.56
C GLN A 87 -10.60 11.18 4.72
N ALA A 88 -11.77 11.02 5.37
CA ALA A 88 -13.06 10.95 4.69
C ALA A 88 -13.33 12.17 3.81
N GLU A 89 -12.97 13.37 4.27
CA GLU A 89 -13.23 14.62 3.57
C GLU A 89 -12.50 14.78 2.24
N VAL A 90 -11.43 14.02 2.02
CA VAL A 90 -10.66 14.09 0.76
C VAL A 90 -10.86 12.87 -0.14
N ARG A 91 -11.66 11.89 0.26
CA ARG A 91 -11.95 10.70 -0.56
C ARG A 91 -12.63 11.06 -1.88
N LYS A 92 -13.44 12.10 -1.90
CA LYS A 92 -14.14 12.59 -3.09
C LYS A 92 -13.21 13.01 -4.24
N TYR A 93 -11.94 13.28 -3.94
CA TYR A 93 -10.93 13.63 -4.96
C TYR A 93 -10.22 12.40 -5.54
N GLY A 94 -10.62 11.19 -5.15
CA GLY A 94 -9.92 9.97 -5.57
C GLY A 94 -8.53 9.82 -4.98
N THR A 95 -8.30 10.41 -3.80
CA THR A 95 -6.98 10.48 -3.17
C THR A 95 -6.38 9.09 -2.91
N GLY A 96 -7.20 8.13 -2.46
CA GLY A 96 -6.74 6.75 -2.24
C GLY A 96 -6.21 6.10 -3.52
N GLY A 97 -6.95 6.22 -4.62
CA GLY A 97 -6.53 5.71 -5.92
C GLY A 97 -5.28 6.38 -6.45
N LEU A 98 -5.15 7.71 -6.25
CA LEU A 98 -3.95 8.44 -6.65
C LEU A 98 -2.72 7.98 -5.87
N LEU A 99 -2.86 7.72 -4.58
CA LEU A 99 -1.79 7.18 -3.74
C LEU A 99 -1.36 5.78 -4.22
N VAL A 100 -2.33 4.90 -4.48
CA VAL A 100 -2.06 3.55 -5.00
C VAL A 100 -1.31 3.64 -6.33
N GLN A 101 -1.79 4.44 -7.26
CA GLN A 101 -1.16 4.58 -8.58
C GLN A 101 0.26 5.17 -8.49
N ARG A 102 0.46 6.17 -7.63
CA ARG A 102 1.77 6.78 -7.44
C ARG A 102 2.77 5.79 -6.86
N ALA A 103 2.36 5.01 -5.85
CA ALA A 103 3.20 3.99 -5.24
C ALA A 103 3.56 2.87 -6.23
N CYS A 104 2.58 2.41 -7.01
CA CYS A 104 2.82 1.39 -8.04
C CYS A 104 3.76 1.89 -9.14
N ALA A 105 3.62 3.15 -9.57
CA ALA A 105 4.50 3.75 -10.56
C ALA A 105 5.94 3.83 -10.03
N ALA A 106 6.13 4.21 -8.77
CA ALA A 106 7.44 4.26 -8.14
C ALA A 106 8.07 2.85 -8.04
N ALA A 107 7.28 1.84 -7.67
CA ALA A 107 7.75 0.46 -7.61
C ALA A 107 8.16 -0.07 -8.98
N GLN A 108 7.39 0.25 -10.01
CA GLN A 108 7.72 -0.12 -11.39
C GLN A 108 9.03 0.52 -11.84
N ALA A 109 9.20 1.82 -11.57
CA ALA A 109 10.43 2.54 -11.89
C ALA A 109 11.65 1.99 -11.14
N ALA A 110 11.44 1.45 -9.94
CA ALA A 110 12.49 0.80 -9.14
C ALA A 110 12.82 -0.64 -9.58
N GLY A 111 12.11 -1.16 -10.59
CA GLY A 111 12.39 -2.48 -11.16
C GLY A 111 11.62 -3.65 -10.55
N PHE A 112 10.66 -3.40 -9.68
CA PHE A 112 9.83 -4.46 -9.13
C PHE A 112 8.84 -5.00 -10.16
N SER A 113 8.54 -6.30 -10.06
CA SER A 113 7.67 -7.00 -11.01
C SER A 113 6.21 -7.05 -10.57
N ALA A 114 5.95 -6.97 -9.28
CA ALA A 114 4.61 -7.14 -8.73
C ALA A 114 4.43 -6.39 -7.41
N VAL A 115 3.19 -5.97 -7.17
CA VAL A 115 2.74 -5.40 -5.90
C VAL A 115 1.68 -6.31 -5.29
N LEU A 116 1.82 -6.59 -4.00
CA LEU A 116 0.91 -7.41 -3.21
C LEU A 116 0.18 -6.52 -2.22
N LEU A 117 -1.11 -6.78 -1.98
CA LEU A 117 -1.85 -6.14 -0.89
C LEU A 117 -2.96 -7.03 -0.36
N VAL A 118 -3.54 -6.65 0.77
CA VAL A 118 -4.76 -7.25 1.33
C VAL A 118 -5.86 -6.19 1.28
N GLY A 119 -6.92 -6.47 0.52
CA GLY A 119 -8.01 -5.51 0.34
C GLY A 119 -9.19 -6.09 -0.42
N ASP A 120 -10.12 -5.25 -0.81
CA ASP A 120 -11.32 -5.65 -1.53
C ASP A 120 -11.09 -5.63 -3.04
N GLU A 121 -11.21 -6.77 -3.69
CA GLU A 121 -11.00 -6.89 -5.13
C GLU A 121 -11.89 -5.94 -5.94
N PRO A 122 -13.20 -5.77 -5.64
CA PRO A 122 -14.02 -4.82 -6.38
C PRO A 122 -13.49 -3.39 -6.38
N TYR A 123 -12.87 -2.95 -5.29
CA TYR A 123 -12.25 -1.63 -5.23
C TYR A 123 -10.90 -1.60 -5.96
N PHE A 124 -10.02 -2.56 -5.66
CA PHE A 124 -8.65 -2.54 -6.16
C PHE A 124 -8.50 -3.03 -7.60
N SER A 125 -9.52 -3.72 -8.14
CA SER A 125 -9.51 -4.16 -9.56
C SER A 125 -9.37 -3.00 -10.54
N ARG A 126 -9.90 -1.83 -10.21
CA ARG A 126 -9.74 -0.63 -11.04
C ARG A 126 -8.29 -0.15 -11.13
N PHE A 127 -7.43 -0.61 -10.25
CA PHE A 127 -6.00 -0.29 -10.24
C PHE A 127 -5.14 -1.48 -10.68
N GLY A 128 -5.75 -2.48 -11.29
CA GLY A 128 -5.03 -3.63 -11.85
C GLY A 128 -4.75 -4.77 -10.88
N PHE A 129 -5.33 -4.75 -9.67
CA PHE A 129 -5.16 -5.82 -8.69
C PHE A 129 -6.21 -6.90 -8.86
N SER A 130 -5.82 -8.16 -8.69
CA SER A 130 -6.74 -9.30 -8.69
C SER A 130 -6.25 -10.42 -7.76
N ALA A 131 -7.18 -11.30 -7.37
CA ALA A 131 -6.90 -12.40 -6.46
C ALA A 131 -6.26 -13.61 -7.17
N ALA A 132 -6.56 -13.81 -8.45
CA ALA A 132 -6.13 -15.01 -9.18
C ALA A 132 -4.61 -15.24 -9.14
N PRO A 133 -3.74 -14.25 -9.41
CA PRO A 133 -2.29 -14.46 -9.33
C PRO A 133 -1.76 -14.70 -7.91
N ALA A 134 -2.56 -14.38 -6.89
CA ALA A 134 -2.17 -14.51 -5.47
C ALA A 134 -2.62 -15.82 -4.83
N ARG A 135 -3.24 -16.71 -5.56
CA ARG A 135 -3.86 -17.92 -4.99
C ARG A 135 -2.90 -18.81 -4.21
N ASP A 136 -1.64 -18.84 -4.60
CA ASP A 136 -0.60 -19.66 -3.96
C ASP A 136 0.32 -18.86 -3.03
N VAL A 137 0.01 -17.58 -2.80
CA VAL A 137 0.74 -16.69 -1.89
C VAL A 137 0.23 -16.90 -0.47
N ARG A 138 1.15 -17.06 0.49
CA ARG A 138 0.81 -17.31 1.90
C ARG A 138 1.32 -16.18 2.77
N LEU A 139 0.41 -15.49 3.44
CA LEU A 139 0.76 -14.42 4.38
C LEU A 139 1.13 -15.01 5.76
N PRO A 140 1.88 -14.25 6.58
CA PRO A 140 2.37 -14.73 7.89
C PRO A 140 1.31 -14.70 9.00
N GLY A 141 0.02 -14.77 8.66
CA GLY A 141 -1.07 -14.80 9.63
C GLY A 141 -2.40 -15.10 8.97
N PRO A 142 -3.48 -15.22 9.75
CA PRO A 142 -4.81 -15.48 9.22
C PRO A 142 -5.28 -14.36 8.29
N VAL A 143 -5.79 -14.74 7.11
CA VAL A 143 -6.33 -13.82 6.12
C VAL A 143 -7.36 -14.53 5.26
N ASP A 144 -8.37 -13.79 4.80
CA ASP A 144 -9.26 -14.27 3.74
C ASP A 144 -8.45 -14.25 2.43
N GLN A 145 -8.17 -15.40 1.87
CA GLN A 145 -7.33 -15.54 0.68
C GLN A 145 -7.89 -14.78 -0.52
N ARG A 146 -9.21 -14.55 -0.56
CA ARG A 146 -9.84 -13.76 -1.62
C ARG A 146 -9.44 -12.28 -1.58
N ARG A 147 -8.94 -11.81 -0.44
CA ARG A 147 -8.48 -10.43 -0.23
C ARG A 147 -6.98 -10.25 -0.49
N VAL A 148 -6.26 -11.33 -0.72
CA VAL A 148 -4.85 -11.28 -1.11
C VAL A 148 -4.79 -10.99 -2.60
N LEU A 149 -4.32 -9.80 -2.98
CA LEU A 149 -4.38 -9.31 -4.34
C LEU A 149 -3.00 -8.96 -4.87
N VAL A 150 -2.79 -9.17 -6.16
CA VAL A 150 -1.54 -8.86 -6.85
C VAL A 150 -1.81 -8.01 -8.08
N ARG A 151 -0.97 -7.02 -8.30
CA ARG A 151 -0.86 -6.28 -9.57
C ARG A 151 0.51 -6.55 -10.19
N ALA A 152 0.53 -7.05 -11.43
CA ALA A 152 1.75 -7.13 -12.21
C ALA A 152 2.17 -5.73 -12.67
N LEU A 153 3.45 -5.39 -12.48
CA LEU A 153 4.01 -4.11 -12.90
C LEU A 153 4.66 -4.20 -14.29
N ARG A 154 4.83 -5.41 -14.78
CA ARG A 154 5.33 -5.71 -16.12
C ARG A 154 4.70 -7.02 -16.60
N GLU A 155 4.81 -7.29 -17.89
CA GLU A 155 4.32 -8.54 -18.47
C GLU A 155 4.95 -9.75 -17.74
N GLY A 156 4.11 -10.69 -17.32
CA GLY A 156 4.55 -11.88 -16.58
C GLY A 156 4.85 -11.66 -15.10
N GLY A 157 4.80 -10.42 -14.60
CA GLY A 157 5.23 -10.10 -13.25
C GLY A 157 4.38 -10.73 -12.14
N GLY A 158 3.12 -11.06 -12.45
CA GLY A 158 2.22 -11.73 -11.50
C GLY A 158 2.15 -13.24 -11.66
N GLU A 159 2.94 -13.83 -12.56
CA GLU A 159 2.89 -15.25 -12.86
C GLU A 159 3.82 -16.06 -11.95
N GLY A 160 3.35 -17.23 -11.52
CA GLY A 160 4.14 -18.17 -10.76
C GLY A 160 4.46 -17.77 -9.33
N LEU A 161 3.79 -16.74 -8.80
CA LEU A 161 3.99 -16.33 -7.42
C LEU A 161 3.44 -17.40 -6.47
N ALA A 162 4.29 -17.93 -5.61
CA ALA A 162 3.90 -19.01 -4.69
C ALA A 162 4.81 -19.02 -3.45
N GLY A 163 4.24 -19.40 -2.32
CA GLY A 163 4.96 -19.61 -1.08
C GLY A 163 4.75 -18.50 -0.06
N PRO A 164 5.51 -18.55 1.05
CA PRO A 164 5.34 -17.62 2.15
C PRO A 164 5.87 -16.22 1.81
N VAL A 165 5.16 -15.22 2.30
CA VAL A 165 5.63 -13.84 2.31
C VAL A 165 6.53 -13.64 3.51
N GLY A 166 7.73 -13.16 3.29
CA GLY A 166 8.71 -12.96 4.35
C GLY A 166 9.69 -11.84 4.04
N ALA A 167 10.74 -11.79 4.86
CA ALA A 167 11.81 -10.81 4.70
C ALA A 167 12.49 -10.96 3.33
N PRO A 168 12.90 -9.83 2.72
CA PRO A 168 13.69 -9.90 1.50
C PRO A 168 15.02 -10.64 1.74
N LEU A 169 15.53 -11.26 0.70
CA LEU A 169 16.86 -11.86 0.74
C LEU A 169 17.93 -10.76 0.86
N PRO A 170 19.04 -11.02 1.58
CA PRO A 170 20.11 -10.06 1.71
C PRO A 170 20.80 -9.75 0.38
#